data_e35574bc1709fde9a201982d28c5d09f
#
_entry.id   e35574bc1709fde9a201982d28c5d09f
#
_cell.length_a   1.000
_cell.length_b   1.000
_cell.length_c   1.000
_cell.angle_alpha   90.00
_cell.angle_beta   90.00
_cell.angle_gamma   90.00
#
_symmetry.space_group_name_H-M   'P 1'
#
loop_
_entity.id
_entity.type
_entity.pdbx_description
1 polymer ?
#
loop_
_entity_poly.entity_id
_entity_poly.type
_entity_poly.pdbx_seq_one_letter_code
_entity_poly.pdbx_strand_id
1 'polypeptide(L)'
;MHMSVRHYRCQECAHVLRQDMSQAAQPRAKLSRSAVRWALTGVVHHLTVARIPRPSACPGRAANTAILGEGQRILTGNPDRFEGVRVIGVDEHVWRHTPYGDKYVTVILDVTPVRDRRGPSQLLDMIPGRSNQVFKTQLDAWPNNRRERIEIVTMEGFTGFKSATAEELPGARAVMDPFHVVRLADDALDEFRRSTGQELHHQRGRATDPLYKARRMLHTRSCLLTPRQQHQLADLFASDCHVALEATWSAYQNITWRLPQSQQKPR
;
A
#
# COMPACT_ATOMS: atom_id res chain seq x y z
N MET A 1 -33.28 0.36 0.15
CA MET A 1 -34.19 0.04 1.26
C MET A 1 -34.45 1.33 2.02
N HIS A 2 -35.70 1.79 2.09
CA HIS A 2 -36.08 2.96 2.88
C HIS A 2 -36.48 2.48 4.27
N MET A 3 -36.03 3.20 5.30
CA MET A 3 -36.44 2.96 6.68
C MET A 3 -37.40 4.06 7.07
N SER A 4 -38.63 3.66 7.46
CA SER A 4 -39.61 4.57 8.00
C SER A 4 -39.49 4.65 9.51
N VAL A 5 -39.41 5.87 10.04
CA VAL A 5 -39.33 6.14 11.48
C VAL A 5 -40.73 6.49 11.95
N ARG A 6 -41.25 5.71 12.90
CA ARG A 6 -42.58 5.95 13.46
C ARG A 6 -42.52 7.08 14.47
N HIS A 7 -43.56 7.93 14.44
CA HIS A 7 -43.82 8.93 15.48
C HIS A 7 -45.08 8.54 16.21
N TYR A 8 -44.99 8.58 17.52
CA TYR A 8 -46.12 8.29 18.40
C TYR A 8 -46.50 9.56 19.14
N ARG A 9 -47.77 9.92 19.12
CA ARG A 9 -48.30 11.07 19.87
C ARG A 9 -49.03 10.56 21.11
N CYS A 10 -48.63 11.02 22.29
CA CYS A 10 -49.36 10.74 23.51
C CYS A 10 -50.75 11.40 23.47
N GLN A 11 -51.78 10.66 23.80
CA GLN A 11 -53.16 11.19 23.78
C GLN A 11 -53.44 12.11 24.97
N GLU A 12 -52.73 11.93 26.10
CA GLU A 12 -52.93 12.72 27.29
C GLU A 12 -52.16 14.05 27.28
N CYS A 13 -50.88 14.02 26.96
CA CYS A 13 -49.98 15.19 27.03
C CYS A 13 -49.62 15.76 25.67
N ALA A 14 -50.12 15.19 24.58
CA ALA A 14 -49.83 15.56 23.21
C ALA A 14 -48.30 15.50 22.81
N HIS A 15 -47.44 14.99 23.67
CA HIS A 15 -46.02 14.84 23.40
C HIS A 15 -45.80 13.87 22.24
N VAL A 16 -44.85 14.20 21.36
CA VAL A 16 -44.48 13.34 20.22
C VAL A 16 -43.21 12.59 20.55
N LEU A 17 -43.33 11.28 20.62
CA LEU A 17 -42.22 10.35 20.78
C LEU A 17 -41.80 9.83 19.40
N ARG A 18 -40.54 9.87 19.13
CA ARG A 18 -39.95 9.27 17.93
C ARG A 18 -39.45 7.87 18.25
N GLN A 19 -39.66 6.93 17.36
CA GLN A 19 -39.12 5.57 17.49
C GLN A 19 -37.61 5.64 17.67
N ASP A 20 -37.07 4.91 18.64
CA ASP A 20 -35.64 4.77 18.83
C ASP A 20 -35.02 4.01 17.65
N MET A 21 -34.06 4.65 16.99
CA MET A 21 -33.34 4.12 15.84
C MET A 21 -31.85 3.93 16.14
N SER A 22 -31.43 4.05 17.40
CA SER A 22 -30.02 4.01 17.81
C SER A 22 -29.29 2.75 17.35
N GLN A 23 -29.98 1.62 17.31
CA GLN A 23 -29.44 0.35 16.80
C GLN A 23 -29.29 0.32 15.26
N ALA A 24 -30.14 1.02 14.56
CA ALA A 24 -30.20 0.97 13.07
C ALA A 24 -29.39 2.10 12.41
N ALA A 25 -29.32 3.28 13.02
CA ALA A 25 -28.65 4.44 12.47
C ALA A 25 -28.13 5.36 13.58
N GLN A 26 -27.12 6.17 13.28
CA GLN A 26 -26.70 7.26 14.18
C GLN A 26 -27.75 8.39 14.19
N PRO A 27 -27.80 9.22 15.23
CA PRO A 27 -28.67 10.37 15.25
C PRO A 27 -28.49 11.25 14.03
N ARG A 28 -29.57 11.63 13.36
CA ARG A 28 -29.59 12.46 12.13
C ARG A 28 -28.88 11.83 10.91
N ALA A 29 -28.46 10.58 10.97
CA ALA A 29 -27.85 9.90 9.83
C ALA A 29 -28.86 9.72 8.69
N LYS A 30 -28.37 9.89 7.46
CA LYS A 30 -29.15 9.65 6.23
C LYS A 30 -29.03 8.20 5.74
N LEU A 31 -28.08 7.45 6.28
CA LEU A 31 -27.83 6.05 5.96
C LEU A 31 -27.89 5.21 7.24
N SER A 32 -28.44 4.01 7.13
CA SER A 32 -28.35 3.04 8.21
C SER A 32 -26.95 2.48 8.36
N ARG A 33 -26.63 1.95 9.52
CA ARG A 33 -25.33 1.29 9.79
C ARG A 33 -25.07 0.14 8.81
N SER A 34 -26.10 -0.64 8.47
CA SER A 34 -25.98 -1.72 7.49
C SER A 34 -25.69 -1.21 6.09
N ALA A 35 -26.31 -0.09 5.68
CA ALA A 35 -26.04 0.52 4.38
C ALA A 35 -24.61 1.07 4.29
N VAL A 36 -24.09 1.67 5.36
CA VAL A 36 -22.70 2.16 5.41
C VAL A 36 -21.72 0.99 5.36
N ARG A 37 -21.94 -0.09 6.12
CA ARG A 37 -21.11 -1.30 6.07
C ARG A 37 -21.09 -1.93 4.68
N TRP A 38 -22.27 -2.07 4.06
CA TRP A 38 -22.38 -2.58 2.71
C TRP A 38 -21.61 -1.71 1.69
N ALA A 39 -21.69 -0.39 1.83
CA ALA A 39 -20.94 0.53 1.00
C ALA A 39 -19.41 0.42 1.20
N LEU A 40 -18.96 0.26 2.44
CA LEU A 40 -17.54 -0.01 2.75
C LEU A 40 -17.07 -1.33 2.13
N THR A 41 -17.87 -2.39 2.21
CA THR A 41 -17.56 -3.66 1.54
C THR A 41 -17.41 -3.44 0.03
N GLY A 42 -18.27 -2.63 -0.58
CA GLY A 42 -18.12 -2.24 -1.99
C GLY A 42 -16.79 -1.55 -2.29
N VAL A 43 -16.35 -0.62 -1.42
CA VAL A 43 -15.05 0.06 -1.57
C VAL A 43 -13.89 -0.94 -1.44
N VAL A 44 -13.95 -1.86 -0.49
CA VAL A 44 -12.95 -2.95 -0.33
C VAL A 44 -12.87 -3.81 -1.60
N HIS A 45 -13.98 -4.02 -2.29
CA HIS A 45 -14.04 -4.71 -3.58
C HIS A 45 -13.77 -3.77 -4.78
N HIS A 46 -13.04 -2.68 -4.58
CA HIS A 46 -12.61 -1.74 -5.61
C HIS A 46 -13.75 -0.99 -6.34
N LEU A 47 -14.94 -0.93 -5.76
CA LEU A 47 -16.01 -0.07 -6.28
C LEU A 47 -15.72 1.38 -5.87
N THR A 48 -15.81 2.30 -6.82
CA THR A 48 -15.78 3.72 -6.48
C THR A 48 -17.05 4.11 -5.74
N VAL A 49 -16.97 5.09 -4.83
CA VAL A 49 -18.14 5.60 -4.10
C VAL A 49 -19.27 6.06 -5.06
N ALA A 50 -18.91 6.49 -6.27
CA ALA A 50 -19.89 6.86 -7.31
C ALA A 50 -20.65 5.65 -7.88
N ARG A 51 -20.04 4.46 -7.90
CA ARG A 51 -20.66 3.22 -8.39
C ARG A 51 -21.45 2.45 -7.32
N ILE A 52 -21.33 2.84 -6.06
CA ILE A 52 -22.12 2.24 -5.00
C ILE A 52 -23.57 2.70 -5.16
N PRO A 53 -24.53 1.78 -5.32
CA PRO A 53 -25.94 2.14 -5.46
C PRO A 53 -26.39 2.98 -4.28
N ARG A 54 -26.97 4.13 -4.56
CA ARG A 54 -27.45 5.08 -3.56
C ARG A 54 -28.97 5.11 -3.58
N PRO A 55 -29.63 5.22 -2.42
CA PRO A 55 -31.03 5.58 -2.39
C PRO A 55 -31.21 6.91 -3.12
N SER A 56 -32.23 7.03 -3.97
CA SER A 56 -32.52 8.24 -4.77
C SER A 56 -32.63 9.52 -3.93
N ALA A 57 -32.95 9.39 -2.64
CA ALA A 57 -33.06 10.50 -1.69
C ALA A 57 -31.74 10.82 -0.92
N CYS A 58 -30.65 10.10 -1.13
CA CYS A 58 -29.39 10.36 -0.42
C CYS A 58 -28.44 11.18 -1.28
N PRO A 59 -28.12 12.45 -0.92
CA PRO A 59 -27.11 13.23 -1.61
C PRO A 59 -25.75 12.50 -1.61
N GLY A 60 -25.06 12.49 -2.75
CA GLY A 60 -23.76 11.82 -2.89
C GLY A 60 -22.72 12.25 -1.84
N ARG A 61 -22.74 13.53 -1.45
CA ARG A 61 -21.87 14.07 -0.40
C ARG A 61 -22.14 13.43 0.96
N ALA A 62 -23.40 13.19 1.33
CA ALA A 62 -23.76 12.58 2.61
C ALA A 62 -23.34 11.10 2.68
N ALA A 63 -23.50 10.37 1.58
CA ALA A 63 -23.01 8.99 1.48
C ALA A 63 -21.48 8.92 1.60
N ASN A 64 -20.77 9.78 0.88
CA ASN A 64 -19.31 9.86 0.95
C ASN A 64 -18.82 10.17 2.38
N THR A 65 -19.40 11.18 3.03
CA THR A 65 -19.05 11.55 4.41
C THR A 65 -19.31 10.40 5.39
N ALA A 66 -20.42 9.68 5.27
CA ALA A 66 -20.73 8.55 6.13
C ALA A 66 -19.76 7.37 5.92
N ILE A 67 -19.40 7.07 4.67
CA ILE A 67 -18.45 6.01 4.34
C ILE A 67 -17.05 6.37 4.87
N LEU A 68 -16.60 7.60 4.67
CA LEU A 68 -15.30 8.07 5.16
C LEU A 68 -15.24 8.06 6.69
N GLY A 69 -16.28 8.56 7.37
CA GLY A 69 -16.33 8.56 8.83
C GLY A 69 -16.32 7.16 9.43
N GLU A 70 -17.03 6.21 8.83
CA GLU A 70 -17.01 4.82 9.30
C GLU A 70 -15.69 4.13 8.96
N GLY A 71 -15.10 4.39 7.78
CA GLY A 71 -13.77 3.92 7.42
C GLY A 71 -12.72 4.41 8.41
N GLN A 72 -12.74 5.69 8.74
CA GLN A 72 -11.86 6.29 9.73
C GLN A 72 -12.05 5.67 11.12
N ARG A 73 -13.29 5.48 11.56
CA ARG A 73 -13.61 4.83 12.84
C ARG A 73 -13.05 3.40 12.93
N ILE A 74 -13.15 2.63 11.85
CA ILE A 74 -12.69 1.23 11.82
C ILE A 74 -11.17 1.16 11.72
N LEU A 75 -10.56 1.97 10.85
CA LEU A 75 -9.14 1.85 10.51
C LEU A 75 -8.23 2.59 11.49
N THR A 76 -8.61 3.81 11.88
CA THR A 76 -7.74 4.68 12.69
C THR A 76 -8.35 5.12 14.02
N GLY A 77 -9.65 4.91 14.23
CA GLY A 77 -10.36 5.35 15.42
C GLY A 77 -10.16 4.44 16.64
N ASN A 78 -9.66 3.22 16.48
CA ASN A 78 -9.38 2.34 17.61
C ASN A 78 -7.97 2.59 18.18
N PRO A 79 -7.81 3.08 19.44
CA PRO A 79 -6.51 3.28 20.05
C PRO A 79 -5.72 1.98 20.23
N ASP A 80 -6.42 0.84 20.40
CA ASP A 80 -5.80 -0.48 20.62
C ASP A 80 -5.05 -0.99 19.38
N ARG A 81 -5.23 -0.34 18.21
CA ARG A 81 -4.48 -0.68 16.99
C ARG A 81 -2.96 -0.59 17.15
N PHE A 82 -2.50 0.10 18.18
CA PHE A 82 -1.08 0.23 18.51
C PHE A 82 -0.61 -0.80 19.55
N GLU A 83 -1.52 -1.63 20.06
CA GLU A 83 -1.16 -2.62 21.06
C GLU A 83 -0.32 -3.75 20.44
N GLY A 84 0.80 -4.07 21.09
CA GLY A 84 1.71 -5.11 20.62
C GLY A 84 2.53 -4.77 19.37
N VAL A 85 2.45 -3.54 18.86
CA VAL A 85 3.26 -3.09 17.69
C VAL A 85 4.71 -2.99 18.08
N ARG A 86 5.57 -3.69 17.32
CA ARG A 86 7.03 -3.72 17.46
C ARG A 86 7.75 -3.49 16.13
N VAL A 87 7.09 -3.79 15.04
CA VAL A 87 7.63 -3.58 13.69
C VAL A 87 6.68 -2.69 12.91
N ILE A 88 7.18 -1.56 12.46
CA ILE A 88 6.41 -0.66 11.59
C ILE A 88 6.98 -0.65 10.18
N GLY A 89 6.09 -0.50 9.21
CA GLY A 89 6.41 -0.22 7.82
C GLY A 89 6.06 1.22 7.49
N VAL A 90 6.93 1.89 6.76
CA VAL A 90 6.69 3.25 6.26
C VAL A 90 6.84 3.25 4.77
N ASP A 91 5.82 3.72 4.08
CA ASP A 91 5.79 3.79 2.62
C ASP A 91 5.16 5.10 2.17
N GLU A 92 5.51 5.55 0.96
CA GLU A 92 4.87 6.70 0.34
C GLU A 92 3.91 6.25 -0.77
N HIS A 93 2.75 6.87 -0.80
CA HIS A 93 1.76 6.60 -1.83
C HIS A 93 1.31 7.88 -2.53
N VAL A 94 1.26 7.85 -3.87
CA VAL A 94 0.68 8.93 -4.67
C VAL A 94 -0.83 8.78 -4.67
N TRP A 95 -1.52 9.64 -3.93
CA TRP A 95 -2.97 9.54 -3.81
C TRP A 95 -3.74 10.58 -4.65
N ARG A 96 -3.04 11.58 -5.20
CA ARG A 96 -3.61 12.59 -6.09
C ARG A 96 -2.73 12.82 -7.32
N HIS A 97 -3.33 12.84 -8.48
CA HIS A 97 -2.66 13.21 -9.73
C HIS A 97 -2.96 14.67 -10.12
N THR A 98 -3.11 15.55 -9.14
CA THR A 98 -3.34 16.99 -9.37
C THR A 98 -2.02 17.74 -9.50
N PRO A 99 -1.93 18.78 -10.34
CA PRO A 99 -0.70 19.56 -10.48
C PRO A 99 -0.37 20.42 -9.23
N TYR A 100 -1.35 20.65 -8.35
CA TYR A 100 -1.21 21.48 -7.16
C TYR A 100 -1.53 20.72 -5.87
N GLY A 101 -0.80 21.06 -4.78
CA GLY A 101 -0.95 20.48 -3.44
C GLY A 101 -0.18 19.17 -3.23
N ASP A 102 -0.34 18.60 -2.03
CA ASP A 102 0.34 17.37 -1.66
C ASP A 102 -0.17 16.19 -2.48
N LYS A 103 0.71 15.64 -3.31
CA LYS A 103 0.43 14.46 -4.13
C LYS A 103 0.63 13.17 -3.36
N TYR A 104 1.41 13.23 -2.31
CA TYR A 104 1.87 12.08 -1.55
C TYR A 104 1.19 11.99 -0.19
N VAL A 105 1.08 10.79 0.28
CA VAL A 105 0.72 10.45 1.66
C VAL A 105 1.75 9.47 2.19
N THR A 106 2.22 9.71 3.40
CA THR A 106 3.03 8.74 4.14
C THR A 106 2.09 7.79 4.86
N VAL A 107 2.27 6.50 4.62
CA VAL A 107 1.46 5.42 5.20
C VAL A 107 2.30 4.71 6.24
N ILE A 108 1.78 4.56 7.45
CA ILE A 108 2.42 3.81 8.54
C ILE A 108 1.62 2.55 8.80
N LEU A 109 2.28 1.40 8.73
CA LEU A 109 1.68 0.08 8.88
C LEU A 109 2.27 -0.64 10.10
N ASP A 110 1.46 -1.42 10.80
CA ASP A 110 1.95 -2.48 11.68
C ASP A 110 2.32 -3.71 10.85
N VAL A 111 3.59 -4.07 10.84
CA VAL A 111 4.13 -5.25 10.15
C VAL A 111 4.46 -6.37 11.14
N THR A 112 4.24 -6.16 12.44
CA THR A 112 4.45 -7.17 13.49
C THR A 112 3.72 -8.47 13.20
N PRO A 113 2.42 -8.46 12.78
CA PRO A 113 1.70 -9.69 12.48
C PRO A 113 2.33 -10.49 11.33
N VAL A 114 2.89 -9.79 10.32
CA VAL A 114 3.58 -10.43 9.19
C VAL A 114 4.88 -11.10 9.66
N ARG A 115 5.69 -10.39 10.47
CA ARG A 115 6.93 -10.93 11.05
C ARG A 115 6.64 -12.17 11.90
N ASP A 116 5.64 -12.10 12.74
CA ASP A 116 5.28 -13.15 13.68
C ASP A 116 4.40 -14.24 13.04
N ARG A 117 4.08 -14.14 11.74
CA ARG A 117 3.23 -15.06 10.97
C ARG A 117 1.81 -15.22 11.56
N ARG A 118 1.27 -14.15 12.15
CA ARG A 118 -0.07 -14.14 12.78
C ARG A 118 -1.15 -13.57 11.88
N GLY A 119 -0.78 -12.87 10.80
CA GLY A 119 -1.75 -12.27 9.89
C GLY A 119 -1.16 -11.20 8.98
N PRO A 120 -2.00 -10.49 8.24
CA PRO A 120 -1.59 -9.40 7.37
C PRO A 120 -1.17 -8.15 8.18
N SER A 121 -0.44 -7.25 7.51
CA SER A 121 -0.16 -5.91 8.03
C SER A 121 -1.45 -5.12 8.27
N GLN A 122 -1.41 -4.20 9.22
CA GLN A 122 -2.54 -3.35 9.59
C GLN A 122 -2.17 -1.87 9.45
N LEU A 123 -3.14 -1.05 9.05
CA LEU A 123 -2.95 0.39 8.96
C LEU A 123 -2.88 1.00 10.35
N LEU A 124 -1.80 1.71 10.65
CA LEU A 124 -1.67 2.52 11.85
C LEU A 124 -2.06 3.98 11.60
N ASP A 125 -1.52 4.56 10.52
CA ASP A 125 -1.82 5.96 10.19
C ASP A 125 -1.57 6.30 8.71
N MET A 126 -2.15 7.41 8.28
CA MET A 126 -1.95 8.00 6.95
C MET A 126 -1.81 9.52 7.09
N ILE A 127 -0.67 10.05 6.67
CA ILE A 127 -0.32 11.45 6.90
C ILE A 127 -0.07 12.13 5.55
N PRO A 128 -0.69 13.29 5.25
CA PRO A 128 -0.40 14.04 4.04
C PRO A 128 1.07 14.45 3.96
N GLY A 129 1.68 14.30 2.78
CA GLY A 129 3.08 14.60 2.53
C GLY A 129 4.01 13.39 2.59
N ARG A 130 5.29 13.61 2.20
CA ARG A 130 6.33 12.56 2.17
C ARG A 130 7.67 13.04 2.73
N SER A 131 7.71 14.16 3.41
CA SER A 131 8.98 14.70 3.91
C SER A 131 9.44 14.02 5.20
N ASN A 132 10.73 14.07 5.46
CA ASN A 132 11.31 13.72 6.75
C ASN A 132 10.54 14.35 7.91
N GLN A 133 10.26 15.67 7.79
CA GLN A 133 9.59 16.43 8.84
C GLN A 133 8.17 15.92 9.13
N VAL A 134 7.42 15.52 8.11
CA VAL A 134 6.07 14.97 8.28
C VAL A 134 6.13 13.68 9.11
N PHE A 135 7.02 12.77 8.75
CA PHE A 135 7.18 11.50 9.46
C PHE A 135 7.72 11.72 10.88
N LYS A 136 8.70 12.59 11.04
CA LYS A 136 9.26 12.97 12.35
C LYS A 136 8.19 13.52 13.29
N THR A 137 7.40 14.50 12.84
CA THR A 137 6.32 15.09 13.62
C THR A 137 5.28 14.05 14.06
N GLN A 138 4.99 13.07 13.19
CA GLN A 138 4.07 11.99 13.54
C GLN A 138 4.64 11.06 14.60
N LEU A 139 5.91 10.70 14.50
CA LEU A 139 6.58 9.88 15.50
C LEU A 139 6.69 10.58 16.85
N ASP A 140 7.02 11.88 16.84
CA ASP A 140 7.11 12.70 18.06
C ASP A 140 5.76 12.83 18.78
N ALA A 141 4.66 12.84 18.04
CA ALA A 141 3.31 12.81 18.61
C ALA A 141 2.95 11.47 19.32
N TRP A 142 3.75 10.42 19.11
CA TRP A 142 3.54 9.17 19.81
C TRP A 142 4.08 9.22 21.26
N PRO A 143 3.37 8.62 22.24
CA PRO A 143 3.88 8.52 23.59
C PRO A 143 5.22 7.75 23.65
N ASN A 144 6.11 8.15 24.56
CA ASN A 144 7.45 7.54 24.69
C ASN A 144 7.40 6.01 24.87
N ASN A 145 6.47 5.52 25.68
CA ASN A 145 6.30 4.08 25.89
C ASN A 145 5.95 3.29 24.62
N ARG A 146 5.39 3.96 23.61
CA ARG A 146 5.12 3.38 22.29
C ARG A 146 6.37 3.41 21.43
N ARG A 147 7.06 4.55 21.39
CA ARG A 147 8.31 4.72 20.62
C ARG A 147 9.37 3.71 21.06
N GLU A 148 9.53 3.50 22.34
CA GLU A 148 10.50 2.56 22.94
C GLU A 148 10.23 1.08 22.60
N ARG A 149 8.99 0.72 22.26
CA ARG A 149 8.64 -0.65 21.87
C ARG A 149 8.95 -0.98 20.43
N ILE A 150 9.19 0.03 19.59
CA ILE A 150 9.47 -0.21 18.16
C ILE A 150 10.89 -0.74 18.02
N GLU A 151 11.00 -1.97 17.54
CA GLU A 151 12.26 -2.69 17.32
C GLU A 151 12.79 -2.49 15.91
N ILE A 152 11.89 -2.46 14.92
CA ILE A 152 12.25 -2.41 13.49
C ILE A 152 11.34 -1.42 12.78
N VAL A 153 11.95 -0.62 11.90
CA VAL A 153 11.24 0.22 10.92
C VAL A 153 11.65 -0.22 9.52
N THR A 154 10.70 -0.81 8.78
CA THR A 154 10.88 -1.14 7.37
C THR A 154 10.50 0.07 6.53
N MET A 155 11.33 0.44 5.57
CA MET A 155 11.13 1.64 4.77
C MET A 155 11.64 1.49 3.34
N GLU A 156 11.18 2.37 2.47
CA GLU A 156 11.84 2.60 1.18
C GLU A 156 13.26 3.13 1.36
N GLY A 157 14.05 3.12 0.27
CA GLY A 157 15.39 3.69 0.25
C GLY A 157 15.46 5.23 0.44
N PHE A 158 14.35 5.87 0.88
CA PHE A 158 14.31 7.30 1.10
C PHE A 158 15.07 7.70 2.37
N THR A 159 16.15 8.46 2.17
CA THR A 159 17.05 8.88 3.26
C THR A 159 16.36 9.67 4.36
N GLY A 160 15.29 10.42 4.02
CA GLY A 160 14.50 11.19 4.97
C GLY A 160 13.81 10.33 6.05
N PHE A 161 13.28 9.18 5.70
CA PHE A 161 12.67 8.28 6.68
C PHE A 161 13.72 7.66 7.61
N LYS A 162 14.90 7.34 7.07
CA LYS A 162 16.02 6.83 7.86
C LYS A 162 16.48 7.83 8.91
N SER A 163 16.63 9.10 8.54
CA SER A 163 17.05 10.16 9.48
C SER A 163 15.99 10.39 10.55
N ALA A 164 14.71 10.50 10.18
CA ALA A 164 13.61 10.65 11.15
C ALA A 164 13.54 9.46 12.13
N THR A 165 13.74 8.23 11.63
CA THR A 165 13.79 7.02 12.47
C THR A 165 14.94 7.09 13.46
N ALA A 166 16.14 7.48 13.02
CA ALA A 166 17.32 7.56 13.89
C ALA A 166 17.14 8.61 15.00
N GLU A 167 16.43 9.71 14.72
CA GLU A 167 16.18 10.77 15.67
C GLU A 167 15.07 10.43 16.68
N GLU A 168 13.93 9.89 16.20
CA GLU A 168 12.74 9.69 17.02
C GLU A 168 12.62 8.29 17.61
N LEU A 169 13.27 7.30 17.00
CA LEU A 169 13.25 5.88 17.41
C LEU A 169 14.68 5.34 17.53
N PRO A 170 15.53 5.89 18.42
CA PRO A 170 16.94 5.54 18.48
C PRO A 170 17.19 4.06 18.82
N GLY A 171 16.23 3.37 19.46
CA GLY A 171 16.29 1.93 19.74
C GLY A 171 15.87 1.05 18.56
N ALA A 172 15.30 1.62 17.51
CA ALA A 172 14.78 0.85 16.39
C ALA A 172 15.83 0.66 15.29
N ARG A 173 15.79 -0.52 14.68
CA ARG A 173 16.64 -0.84 13.52
C ARG A 173 15.92 -0.47 12.22
N ALA A 174 16.50 0.44 11.45
CA ALA A 174 16.02 0.75 10.10
C ALA A 174 16.40 -0.38 9.14
N VAL A 175 15.45 -0.91 8.40
CA VAL A 175 15.61 -2.01 7.43
C VAL A 175 14.95 -1.59 6.12
N MET A 176 15.66 -1.80 5.01
CA MET A 176 15.06 -1.57 3.70
C MET A 176 14.00 -2.63 3.40
N ASP A 177 12.85 -2.22 2.90
CA ASP A 177 11.81 -3.15 2.46
C ASP A 177 12.37 -4.07 1.35
N PRO A 178 12.25 -5.39 1.49
CA PRO A 178 12.67 -6.35 0.48
C PRO A 178 12.10 -6.07 -0.92
N PHE A 179 10.89 -5.55 -1.02
CA PHE A 179 10.30 -5.17 -2.31
C PHE A 179 11.12 -4.06 -3.01
N HIS A 180 11.59 -3.07 -2.26
CA HIS A 180 12.44 -2.01 -2.80
C HIS A 180 13.84 -2.52 -3.19
N VAL A 181 14.38 -3.48 -2.46
CA VAL A 181 15.64 -4.13 -2.86
C VAL A 181 15.50 -4.81 -4.21
N VAL A 182 14.39 -5.54 -4.42
CA VAL A 182 14.11 -6.17 -5.73
C VAL A 182 13.93 -5.12 -6.81
N ARG A 183 13.19 -4.06 -6.55
CA ARG A 183 12.96 -2.98 -7.50
C ARG A 183 14.26 -2.32 -7.93
N LEU A 184 15.16 -2.03 -6.98
CA LEU A 184 16.49 -1.48 -7.30
C LEU A 184 17.32 -2.43 -8.15
N ALA A 185 17.27 -3.74 -7.85
CA ALA A 185 17.96 -4.75 -8.64
C ALA A 185 17.34 -4.88 -10.06
N ASP A 186 16.02 -4.76 -10.17
CA ASP A 186 15.26 -4.76 -11.43
C ASP A 186 15.65 -3.55 -12.30
N ASP A 187 15.66 -2.36 -11.70
CA ASP A 187 16.05 -1.13 -12.37
C ASP A 187 17.51 -1.18 -12.85
N ALA A 188 18.43 -1.69 -12.00
CA ALA A 188 19.84 -1.85 -12.35
C ALA A 188 20.05 -2.85 -13.51
N LEU A 189 19.32 -3.97 -13.50
CA LEU A 189 19.35 -4.95 -14.60
C LEU A 189 18.84 -4.33 -15.91
N ASP A 190 17.74 -3.55 -15.86
CA ASP A 190 17.19 -2.91 -17.05
C ASP A 190 18.09 -1.78 -17.57
N GLU A 191 18.75 -1.04 -16.68
CA GLU A 191 19.75 -0.03 -17.06
C GLU A 191 20.96 -0.69 -17.73
N PHE A 192 21.49 -1.78 -17.16
CA PHE A 192 22.61 -2.51 -17.72
C PHE A 192 22.25 -3.11 -19.10
N ARG A 193 21.06 -3.72 -19.22
CA ARG A 193 20.56 -4.21 -20.52
C ARG A 193 20.51 -3.11 -21.59
N ARG A 194 20.07 -1.90 -21.20
CA ARG A 194 19.98 -0.75 -22.12
C ARG A 194 21.35 -0.23 -22.53
N SER A 195 22.31 -0.13 -21.59
CA SER A 195 23.67 0.31 -21.90
C SER A 195 24.37 -0.68 -22.84
N THR A 196 24.26 -1.98 -22.56
CA THR A 196 24.78 -3.03 -23.44
C THR A 196 24.17 -2.95 -24.85
N GLY A 197 22.86 -2.76 -24.95
CA GLY A 197 22.20 -2.59 -26.26
C GLY A 197 22.65 -1.33 -26.98
N GLN A 198 22.92 -0.25 -26.28
CA GLN A 198 23.42 1.00 -26.88
C GLN A 198 24.89 0.88 -27.33
N GLU A 199 25.73 0.21 -26.54
CA GLU A 199 27.14 -0.04 -26.90
C GLU A 199 27.29 -0.94 -28.13
N LEU A 200 26.46 -2.00 -28.21
CA LEU A 200 26.53 -2.97 -29.31
C LEU A 200 25.86 -2.49 -30.60
N HIS A 201 24.76 -1.76 -30.48
CA HIS A 201 23.91 -1.43 -31.62
C HIS A 201 23.80 0.08 -31.91
N HIS A 202 24.43 0.94 -31.10
CA HIS A 202 24.36 2.41 -31.19
C HIS A 202 22.93 2.98 -31.22
N GLN A 203 21.93 2.20 -30.74
CA GLN A 203 20.51 2.54 -30.78
C GLN A 203 19.82 2.10 -29.47
N ARG A 204 18.88 2.93 -29.01
CA ARG A 204 17.99 2.53 -27.93
C ARG A 204 16.94 1.54 -28.45
N GLY A 205 17.00 0.32 -27.98
CA GLY A 205 16.09 -0.82 -28.11
C GLY A 205 14.95 -0.70 -29.12
N ARG A 206 15.18 -1.18 -30.37
CA ARG A 206 14.10 -1.38 -31.33
C ARG A 206 13.46 -2.75 -31.12
N ALA A 207 12.24 -2.91 -31.63
CA ALA A 207 11.50 -4.19 -31.54
C ALA A 207 12.25 -5.37 -32.22
N THR A 208 13.26 -5.09 -33.06
CA THR A 208 14.13 -6.08 -33.69
C THR A 208 15.33 -6.49 -32.81
N ASP A 209 15.69 -5.69 -31.80
CA ASP A 209 16.82 -5.92 -30.92
C ASP A 209 16.57 -7.16 -30.01
N PRO A 210 17.46 -8.17 -30.01
CA PRO A 210 17.37 -9.33 -29.17
C PRO A 210 17.27 -8.98 -27.67
N LEU A 211 18.05 -8.00 -27.19
CA LEU A 211 18.04 -7.53 -25.81
C LEU A 211 16.71 -6.87 -25.44
N TYR A 212 16.08 -6.14 -26.35
CA TYR A 212 14.74 -5.58 -26.13
C TYR A 212 13.68 -6.68 -26.00
N LYS A 213 13.74 -7.71 -26.85
CA LYS A 213 12.83 -8.88 -26.79
C LYS A 213 13.01 -9.67 -25.52
N ALA A 214 14.24 -9.78 -25.02
CA ALA A 214 14.56 -10.51 -23.79
C ALA A 214 14.10 -9.80 -22.51
N ARG A 215 13.73 -8.52 -22.56
CA ARG A 215 13.40 -7.68 -21.40
C ARG A 215 12.51 -8.40 -20.38
N ARG A 216 11.37 -8.95 -20.81
CA ARG A 216 10.44 -9.63 -19.90
C ARG A 216 11.00 -10.92 -19.31
N MET A 217 11.80 -11.65 -20.07
CA MET A 217 12.43 -12.89 -19.61
C MET A 217 13.50 -12.60 -18.57
N LEU A 218 14.30 -11.55 -18.75
CA LEU A 218 15.32 -11.12 -17.79
C LEU A 218 14.73 -10.74 -16.43
N HIS A 219 13.55 -10.10 -16.38
CA HIS A 219 12.84 -9.74 -15.15
C HIS A 219 12.01 -10.89 -14.56
N THR A 220 11.97 -12.05 -15.24
CA THR A 220 11.24 -13.23 -14.75
C THR A 220 12.18 -14.13 -13.96
N ARG A 221 11.74 -14.64 -12.81
CA ARG A 221 12.48 -15.65 -12.08
C ARG A 221 12.78 -16.87 -12.95
N SER A 222 13.97 -17.40 -12.87
CA SER A 222 14.42 -18.54 -13.68
C SER A 222 13.49 -19.76 -13.56
N CYS A 223 12.95 -20.02 -12.36
CA CYS A 223 12.00 -21.11 -12.12
C CYS A 223 10.61 -20.90 -12.71
N LEU A 224 10.26 -19.68 -13.14
CA LEU A 224 8.98 -19.34 -13.76
C LEU A 224 9.08 -19.22 -15.29
N LEU A 225 10.27 -19.36 -15.83
CA LEU A 225 10.49 -19.33 -17.27
C LEU A 225 10.01 -20.64 -17.91
N THR A 226 9.31 -20.52 -19.03
CA THR A 226 8.98 -21.70 -19.86
C THR A 226 10.25 -22.27 -20.50
N PRO A 227 10.26 -23.57 -20.88
CA PRO A 227 11.42 -24.18 -21.56
C PRO A 227 11.87 -23.41 -22.80
N ARG A 228 10.94 -22.87 -23.57
CA ARG A 228 11.25 -22.01 -24.73
C ARG A 228 11.96 -20.72 -24.33
N GLN A 229 11.53 -20.08 -23.24
CA GLN A 229 12.17 -18.84 -22.75
C GLN A 229 13.55 -19.12 -22.18
N GLN A 230 13.74 -20.26 -21.48
CA GLN A 230 15.04 -20.69 -20.99
C GLN A 230 16.03 -20.89 -22.15
N HIS A 231 15.60 -21.57 -23.21
CA HIS A 231 16.42 -21.75 -24.42
C HIS A 231 16.77 -20.40 -25.08
N GLN A 232 15.80 -19.50 -25.23
CA GLN A 232 16.05 -18.16 -25.79
C GLN A 232 17.04 -17.34 -24.95
N LEU A 233 17.01 -17.45 -23.63
CA LEU A 233 18.01 -16.79 -22.78
C LEU A 233 19.38 -17.45 -22.87
N ALA A 234 19.44 -18.78 -22.95
CA ALA A 234 20.70 -19.51 -23.16
C ALA A 234 21.34 -19.10 -24.49
N ASP A 235 20.57 -19.02 -25.57
CA ASP A 235 21.06 -18.55 -26.87
C ASP A 235 21.56 -17.09 -26.80
N LEU A 236 20.88 -16.23 -26.05
CA LEU A 236 21.30 -14.85 -25.84
C LEU A 236 22.64 -14.77 -25.10
N PHE A 237 22.80 -15.55 -24.04
CA PHE A 237 24.01 -15.58 -23.20
C PHE A 237 25.18 -16.35 -23.82
N ALA A 238 24.94 -17.14 -24.86
CA ALA A 238 26.01 -17.80 -25.61
C ALA A 238 26.95 -16.83 -26.36
N SER A 239 26.57 -15.57 -26.45
CA SER A 239 27.39 -14.53 -27.07
C SER A 239 28.33 -13.86 -26.10
N ASP A 240 29.64 -13.81 -26.45
CA ASP A 240 30.67 -13.20 -25.57
C ASP A 240 30.37 -11.74 -25.21
N CYS A 241 29.64 -11.01 -26.06
CA CYS A 241 29.26 -9.62 -25.78
C CYS A 241 28.17 -9.50 -24.70
N HIS A 242 27.54 -10.58 -24.27
CA HIS A 242 26.50 -10.58 -23.23
C HIS A 242 26.94 -11.20 -21.91
N VAL A 243 28.20 -11.59 -21.72
CA VAL A 243 28.73 -12.22 -20.50
C VAL A 243 28.47 -11.35 -19.25
N ALA A 244 28.70 -10.05 -19.36
CA ALA A 244 28.42 -9.13 -18.25
C ALA A 244 26.93 -8.99 -17.94
N LEU A 245 26.05 -9.07 -18.94
CA LEU A 245 24.61 -9.10 -18.76
C LEU A 245 24.15 -10.38 -18.05
N GLU A 246 24.72 -11.53 -18.42
CA GLU A 246 24.46 -12.82 -17.75
C GLU A 246 24.85 -12.77 -16.29
N ALA A 247 26.05 -12.25 -15.97
CA ALA A 247 26.51 -12.08 -14.60
C ALA A 247 25.58 -11.18 -13.79
N THR A 248 25.13 -10.05 -14.36
CA THR A 248 24.18 -9.14 -13.72
C THR A 248 22.82 -9.82 -13.52
N TRP A 249 22.31 -10.57 -14.50
CA TRP A 249 21.09 -11.36 -14.39
C TRP A 249 21.18 -12.43 -13.30
N SER A 250 22.32 -13.13 -13.19
CA SER A 250 22.57 -14.13 -12.14
C SER A 250 22.55 -13.50 -10.75
N ALA A 251 23.14 -12.32 -10.58
CA ALA A 251 23.06 -11.55 -9.34
C ALA A 251 21.62 -11.17 -9.00
N TYR A 252 20.86 -10.67 -9.98
CA TYR A 252 19.42 -10.36 -9.83
C TYR A 252 18.61 -11.61 -9.41
N GLN A 253 18.84 -12.76 -10.04
CA GLN A 253 18.18 -14.01 -9.66
C GLN A 253 18.49 -14.41 -8.20
N ASN A 254 19.73 -14.27 -7.75
CA ASN A 254 20.13 -14.55 -6.38
C ASN A 254 19.44 -13.62 -5.37
N ILE A 255 19.29 -12.33 -5.68
CA ILE A 255 18.57 -11.37 -4.84
C ILE A 255 17.10 -11.77 -4.73
N THR A 256 16.45 -12.03 -5.86
CA THR A 256 15.03 -12.37 -5.90
C THR A 256 14.71 -13.73 -5.28
N TRP A 257 15.64 -14.68 -5.32
CA TRP A 257 15.48 -16.00 -4.71
C TRP A 257 15.47 -15.96 -3.19
N ARG A 258 16.28 -15.10 -2.58
CA ARG A 258 16.40 -14.99 -1.11
C ARG A 258 15.19 -14.35 -0.44
N LEU A 259 14.26 -13.76 -1.21
CA LEU A 259 13.09 -13.12 -0.65
C LEU A 259 11.94 -14.10 -0.45
N PRO A 260 11.17 -13.96 0.66
CA PRO A 260 10.03 -14.82 0.95
C PRO A 260 9.02 -14.83 -0.21
N GLN A 261 8.64 -16.01 -0.67
CA GLN A 261 7.68 -16.18 -1.79
C GLN A 261 6.27 -15.65 -1.47
N SER A 262 5.94 -15.45 -0.19
CA SER A 262 4.64 -14.98 0.27
C SER A 262 4.29 -13.53 -0.10
N GLN A 263 5.24 -12.76 -0.61
CA GLN A 263 5.04 -11.33 -0.96
C GLN A 263 4.91 -11.08 -2.46
N GLN A 264 4.97 -12.12 -3.29
CA GLN A 264 4.78 -11.96 -4.73
C GLN A 264 3.31 -12.13 -5.10
N LYS A 265 2.62 -11.02 -5.27
CA LYS A 265 1.31 -10.98 -5.92
C LYS A 265 1.49 -11.45 -7.38
N PRO A 266 0.74 -12.44 -7.88
CA PRO A 266 0.72 -12.74 -9.31
C PRO A 266 0.21 -11.48 -10.04
N ARG A 267 0.93 -11.09 -11.09
CA ARG A 267 0.53 -10.01 -12.01
C ARG A 267 -0.59 -10.49 -12.92
#